data_ab7d7434bc40566e8dadc97410f8f1c0
#
_entry.id   ab7d7434bc40566e8dadc97410f8f1c0
#
_cell.length_a   1.000
_cell.length_b   1.000
_cell.length_c   1.000
_cell.angle_alpha   90.00
_cell.angle_beta   90.00
_cell.angle_gamma   90.00
#
_symmetry.space_group_name_H-M   'P 1'
#
loop_
_entity.id
_entity.type
_entity.pdbx_description
1 polymer ?
#
loop_
_entity_poly.entity_id
_entity_poly.type
_entity_poly.pdbx_seq_one_letter_code
_entity_poly.pdbx_strand_id
1 'polypeptide(L)'
;VMNVKVAPNIRVGFIVGAGDQVPTALEQLGAKLDFIEPNDLAWGDLSRYDVIMTGVRAYERRKDLRAYNRRLLDFAERGGTVIVQYNKMEFNQAQYGPYPARVGAGRVTDENAPVKVLVPDHPVFTFPNTIGESTWRGWVQERGLYFLGEKDPKYVDLLQMEDPFPDNPGVKLGSLVEARTGKGRWLYVGLGLWRQVPAEVEGAYQLLANLISLPKAPK
;
A
#
# COMPACT_ATOMS: atom_id res chain seq x y z
N VAL A 1 14.44 17.84 -9.05
CA VAL A 1 14.49 17.40 -7.63
C VAL A 1 13.08 17.45 -7.08
N MET A 2 12.59 16.31 -6.61
CA MET A 2 11.25 16.23 -6.02
C MET A 2 11.23 16.87 -4.64
N ASN A 3 10.16 17.62 -4.36
CA ASN A 3 9.92 18.19 -3.02
C ASN A 3 8.98 17.26 -2.24
N VAL A 4 9.50 16.10 -1.83
CA VAL A 4 8.75 15.09 -1.10
C VAL A 4 9.40 14.88 0.26
N LYS A 5 8.60 14.96 1.32
CA LYS A 5 9.05 14.79 2.70
C LYS A 5 8.68 13.39 3.20
N VAL A 6 9.52 12.83 4.04
CA VAL A 6 9.26 11.59 4.77
C VAL A 6 9.52 11.84 6.26
N ALA A 7 8.77 11.18 7.13
CA ALA A 7 9.00 11.28 8.56
C ALA A 7 10.41 10.77 8.93
N PRO A 8 11.09 11.38 9.91
CA PRO A 8 12.45 10.98 10.27
C PRO A 8 12.49 9.61 10.92
N ASN A 9 13.61 8.91 10.71
CA ASN A 9 13.93 7.63 11.38
C ASN A 9 12.90 6.52 11.14
N ILE A 10 12.35 6.44 9.92
CA ILE A 10 11.45 5.35 9.53
C ILE A 10 12.28 4.12 9.15
N ARG A 11 11.94 3.00 9.77
CA ARG A 11 12.55 1.70 9.48
C ARG A 11 11.53 0.80 8.80
N VAL A 12 11.83 0.38 7.58
CA VAL A 12 10.96 -0.45 6.75
C VAL A 12 11.56 -1.83 6.57
N GLY A 13 10.78 -2.86 6.89
CA GLY A 13 11.05 -4.22 6.46
C GLY A 13 10.29 -4.48 5.17
N PHE A 14 10.97 -4.88 4.11
CA PHE A 14 10.37 -5.08 2.79
C PHE A 14 10.43 -6.53 2.36
N ILE A 15 9.28 -7.09 1.99
CA ILE A 15 9.14 -8.46 1.48
C ILE A 15 8.98 -8.38 -0.03
N VAL A 16 10.01 -8.75 -0.78
CA VAL A 16 10.01 -8.69 -2.25
C VAL A 16 8.99 -9.68 -2.82
N GLY A 17 8.23 -9.21 -3.79
CA GLY A 17 7.30 -10.04 -4.56
C GLY A 17 7.83 -10.32 -5.97
N ALA A 18 7.12 -9.83 -6.99
CA ALA A 18 7.51 -10.01 -8.39
C ALA A 18 8.74 -9.17 -8.79
N GLY A 19 9.20 -8.28 -7.93
CA GLY A 19 10.31 -7.38 -8.19
C GLY A 19 9.84 -6.06 -8.80
N ASP A 20 10.22 -4.96 -8.17
CA ASP A 20 9.89 -3.61 -8.61
C ASP A 20 10.88 -2.60 -8.02
N GLN A 21 10.71 -1.32 -8.32
CA GLN A 21 11.62 -0.26 -7.87
C GLN A 21 11.13 0.47 -6.61
N VAL A 22 10.04 0.03 -6.00
CA VAL A 22 9.52 0.68 -4.77
C VAL A 22 10.56 0.67 -3.65
N PRO A 23 11.27 -0.45 -3.36
CA PRO A 23 12.30 -0.42 -2.32
C PRO A 23 13.35 0.67 -2.54
N THR A 24 13.86 0.80 -3.76
CA THR A 24 14.83 1.83 -4.11
C THR A 24 14.27 3.23 -3.89
N ALA A 25 13.00 3.44 -4.27
CA ALA A 25 12.33 4.72 -4.05
C ALA A 25 12.22 5.06 -2.56
N LEU A 26 11.89 4.09 -1.72
CA LEU A 26 11.80 4.31 -0.28
C LEU A 26 13.15 4.70 0.33
N GLU A 27 14.24 4.08 -0.13
CA GLU A 27 15.59 4.45 0.29
C GLU A 27 15.96 5.87 -0.18
N GLN A 28 15.61 6.22 -1.41
CA GLN A 28 15.82 7.57 -1.95
C GLN A 28 15.05 8.63 -1.15
N LEU A 29 13.89 8.28 -0.60
CA LEU A 29 13.12 9.16 0.27
C LEU A 29 13.74 9.32 1.66
N GLY A 30 14.68 8.47 2.03
CA GLY A 30 15.40 8.55 3.31
C GLY A 30 14.99 7.50 4.33
N ALA A 31 14.18 6.52 3.97
CA ALA A 31 13.85 5.41 4.85
C ALA A 31 15.04 4.46 4.99
N LYS A 32 15.19 3.90 6.17
CA LYS A 32 16.09 2.76 6.39
C LYS A 32 15.34 1.50 6.05
N LEU A 33 15.84 0.75 5.07
CA LEU A 33 15.14 -0.41 4.54
C LEU A 33 15.99 -1.67 4.66
N ASP A 34 15.39 -2.72 5.22
CA ASP A 34 15.93 -4.07 5.19
C ASP A 34 15.00 -4.97 4.39
N PHE A 35 15.58 -5.87 3.60
CA PHE A 35 14.80 -6.94 2.97
C PHE A 35 14.55 -8.06 3.99
N ILE A 36 13.30 -8.45 4.13
CA ILE A 36 12.91 -9.58 4.97
C ILE A 36 13.00 -10.86 4.14
N GLU A 37 14.03 -11.63 4.39
CA GLU A 37 14.24 -12.92 3.75
C GLU A 37 13.40 -14.02 4.47
N PRO A 38 13.23 -15.22 3.86
CA PRO A 38 12.40 -16.26 4.47
C PRO A 38 12.75 -16.62 5.92
N ASN A 39 14.03 -16.69 6.25
CA ASN A 39 14.43 -16.97 7.63
C ASN A 39 14.11 -15.84 8.59
N ASP A 40 14.25 -14.59 8.12
CA ASP A 40 13.89 -13.42 8.92
C ASP A 40 12.40 -13.39 9.21
N LEU A 41 11.59 -13.72 8.21
CA LEU A 41 10.14 -13.76 8.38
C LEU A 41 9.72 -14.88 9.33
N ALA A 42 10.36 -16.04 9.25
CA ALA A 42 10.04 -17.19 10.09
C ALA A 42 10.49 -17.01 11.55
N TRP A 43 11.69 -16.47 11.76
CA TRP A 43 12.39 -16.51 13.04
C TRP A 43 12.94 -15.17 13.54
N GLY A 44 13.02 -14.16 12.67
CA GLY A 44 13.62 -12.88 13.01
C GLY A 44 12.79 -12.03 13.96
N ASP A 45 13.43 -11.02 14.53
CA ASP A 45 12.74 -10.00 15.32
C ASP A 45 12.17 -8.91 14.41
N LEU A 46 10.85 -8.92 14.21
CA LEU A 46 10.17 -7.95 13.37
C LEU A 46 9.88 -6.63 14.10
N SER A 47 10.01 -6.59 15.44
CA SER A 47 9.69 -5.40 16.23
C SER A 47 10.63 -4.21 15.98
N ARG A 48 11.75 -4.44 15.31
CA ARG A 48 12.70 -3.38 14.92
C ARG A 48 12.18 -2.48 13.81
N TYR A 49 11.11 -2.87 13.13
CA TYR A 49 10.52 -2.08 12.04
C TYR A 49 9.36 -1.22 12.52
N ASP A 50 9.18 -0.09 11.87
CA ASP A 50 7.97 0.75 12.00
C ASP A 50 6.90 0.29 11.00
N VAL A 51 7.36 -0.13 9.83
CA VAL A 51 6.53 -0.55 8.71
C VAL A 51 7.04 -1.87 8.15
N ILE A 52 6.15 -2.79 7.84
CA ILE A 52 6.43 -3.93 6.97
C ILE A 52 5.61 -3.76 5.70
N MET A 53 6.30 -3.69 4.56
CA MET A 53 5.67 -3.56 3.25
C MET A 53 5.91 -4.81 2.42
N THR A 54 4.85 -5.33 1.79
CA THR A 54 4.98 -6.40 0.81
C THR A 54 5.01 -5.81 -0.61
N GLY A 55 5.93 -6.29 -1.43
CA GLY A 55 6.05 -5.92 -2.83
C GLY A 55 4.86 -6.43 -3.66
N VAL A 56 4.79 -5.98 -4.90
CA VAL A 56 3.71 -6.38 -5.81
C VAL A 56 3.68 -7.90 -5.96
N ARG A 57 2.50 -8.48 -5.87
CA ARG A 57 2.25 -9.93 -6.02
C ARG A 57 3.06 -10.80 -5.05
N ALA A 58 3.42 -10.27 -3.87
CA ALA A 58 4.24 -10.99 -2.90
C ALA A 58 3.58 -12.27 -2.42
N TYR A 59 2.25 -12.28 -2.23
CA TYR A 59 1.53 -13.47 -1.78
C TYR A 59 1.49 -14.59 -2.85
N GLU A 60 1.62 -14.25 -4.12
CA GLU A 60 1.80 -15.24 -5.19
C GLU A 60 3.23 -15.81 -5.20
N ARG A 61 4.23 -14.93 -5.02
CA ARG A 61 5.64 -15.25 -5.20
C ARG A 61 6.32 -15.85 -3.97
N ARG A 62 5.83 -15.53 -2.77
CA ARG A 62 6.51 -15.84 -1.52
C ARG A 62 5.72 -16.86 -0.71
N LYS A 63 6.14 -18.12 -0.81
CA LYS A 63 5.59 -19.22 -0.03
C LYS A 63 5.74 -19.01 1.48
N ASP A 64 6.88 -18.47 1.91
CA ASP A 64 7.15 -18.13 3.31
C ASP A 64 6.17 -17.07 3.83
N LEU A 65 5.84 -16.07 3.00
CA LEU A 65 4.87 -15.05 3.39
C LEU A 65 3.49 -15.67 3.65
N ARG A 66 3.04 -16.56 2.78
CA ARG A 66 1.76 -17.26 3.01
C ARG A 66 1.81 -18.10 4.29
N ALA A 67 2.91 -18.79 4.55
CA ALA A 67 3.06 -19.65 5.73
C ALA A 67 3.15 -18.87 7.04
N TYR A 68 3.82 -17.73 7.02
CA TYR A 68 4.12 -16.93 8.22
C TYR A 68 3.38 -15.60 8.27
N ASN A 69 2.33 -15.43 7.48
CA ASN A 69 1.55 -14.19 7.44
C ASN A 69 1.03 -13.76 8.82
N ARG A 70 0.78 -14.71 9.71
CA ARG A 70 0.34 -14.41 11.08
C ARG A 70 1.30 -13.46 11.79
N ARG A 71 2.59 -13.54 11.50
CA ARG A 71 3.58 -12.65 12.10
C ARG A 71 3.40 -11.20 11.66
N LEU A 72 2.93 -10.96 10.42
CA LEU A 72 2.59 -9.61 9.95
C LEU A 72 1.35 -9.08 10.68
N LEU A 73 0.34 -9.93 10.86
CA LEU A 73 -0.87 -9.54 11.59
C LEU A 73 -0.55 -9.24 13.06
N ASP A 74 0.28 -10.05 13.70
CA ASP A 74 0.74 -9.80 15.08
C ASP A 74 1.55 -8.50 15.17
N PHE A 75 2.40 -8.23 14.20
CA PHE A 75 3.16 -6.98 14.10
C PHE A 75 2.21 -5.76 14.07
N ALA A 76 1.15 -5.82 13.25
CA ALA A 76 0.15 -4.75 13.20
C ALA A 76 -0.60 -4.63 14.53
N GLU A 77 -1.06 -5.74 15.10
CA GLU A 77 -1.78 -5.73 16.39
C GLU A 77 -0.97 -5.08 17.52
N ARG A 78 0.35 -5.21 17.49
CA ARG A 78 1.26 -4.62 18.48
C ARG A 78 1.56 -3.14 18.23
N GLY A 79 1.09 -2.58 17.14
CA GLY A 79 1.24 -1.15 16.84
C GLY A 79 1.97 -0.82 15.56
N GLY A 80 2.45 -1.82 14.81
CA GLY A 80 3.11 -1.61 13.53
C GLY A 80 2.14 -1.25 12.41
N THR A 81 2.69 -0.83 11.30
CA THR A 81 1.95 -0.57 10.06
C THR A 81 2.34 -1.60 9.01
N VAL A 82 1.36 -2.36 8.54
CA VAL A 82 1.53 -3.31 7.43
C VAL A 82 0.94 -2.69 6.16
N ILE A 83 1.72 -2.67 5.09
CA ILE A 83 1.29 -2.14 3.79
C ILE A 83 1.43 -3.24 2.76
N VAL A 84 0.30 -3.68 2.20
CA VAL A 84 0.23 -4.74 1.20
C VAL A 84 -0.03 -4.10 -0.15
N GLN A 85 0.95 -4.17 -1.05
CA GLN A 85 0.75 -3.75 -2.43
C GLN A 85 -0.09 -4.79 -3.18
N TYR A 86 -0.61 -4.41 -4.34
CA TYR A 86 -1.57 -5.24 -5.06
C TYR A 86 -1.12 -6.69 -5.20
N ASN A 87 -2.11 -7.57 -5.18
CA ASN A 87 -1.99 -9.00 -5.46
C ASN A 87 -3.08 -9.41 -6.44
N LYS A 88 -2.87 -10.52 -7.12
CA LYS A 88 -3.91 -11.15 -7.93
C LYS A 88 -4.78 -12.08 -7.08
N MET A 89 -5.55 -12.93 -7.73
CA MET A 89 -6.53 -13.81 -7.08
C MET A 89 -5.90 -14.82 -6.10
N GLU A 90 -4.61 -15.05 -6.18
CA GLU A 90 -3.89 -15.90 -5.22
C GLU A 90 -4.03 -15.38 -3.79
N PHE A 91 -4.22 -14.08 -3.62
CA PHE A 91 -4.47 -13.47 -2.32
C PHE A 91 -5.77 -13.98 -1.67
N ASN A 92 -6.69 -14.52 -2.46
CA ASN A 92 -7.97 -15.02 -1.99
C ASN A 92 -7.94 -16.49 -1.54
N GLN A 93 -6.80 -17.15 -1.62
CA GLN A 93 -6.66 -18.56 -1.21
C GLN A 93 -6.78 -18.74 0.31
N ALA A 94 -6.52 -17.69 1.07
CA ALA A 94 -6.69 -17.64 2.52
C ALA A 94 -7.03 -16.22 2.95
N GLN A 95 -7.34 -16.03 4.22
CA GLN A 95 -7.51 -14.69 4.78
C GLN A 95 -6.15 -14.16 5.25
N TYR A 96 -5.54 -13.32 4.42
CA TYR A 96 -4.23 -12.72 4.73
C TYR A 96 -4.35 -11.35 5.42
N GLY A 97 -5.47 -10.66 5.24
CA GLY A 97 -5.76 -9.43 5.98
C GLY A 97 -6.32 -9.72 7.38
N PRO A 98 -6.47 -8.70 8.22
CA PRO A 98 -7.00 -8.89 9.59
C PRO A 98 -8.47 -9.30 9.63
N TYR A 99 -9.22 -9.05 8.58
CA TYR A 99 -10.65 -9.39 8.45
C TYR A 99 -10.91 -9.97 7.06
N PRO A 100 -12.04 -10.66 6.84
CA PRO A 100 -12.37 -11.20 5.52
C PRO A 100 -12.40 -10.12 4.44
N ALA A 101 -11.73 -10.40 3.34
CA ALA A 101 -11.71 -9.54 2.16
C ALA A 101 -11.26 -10.35 0.94
N ARG A 102 -11.63 -9.89 -0.25
CA ARG A 102 -11.24 -10.53 -1.51
C ARG A 102 -10.78 -9.49 -2.53
N VAL A 103 -9.66 -9.79 -3.14
CA VAL A 103 -9.18 -9.09 -4.33
C VAL A 103 -10.07 -9.49 -5.50
N GLY A 104 -10.49 -8.52 -6.28
CA GLY A 104 -11.30 -8.72 -7.48
C GLY A 104 -10.64 -8.17 -8.73
N ALA A 105 -11.40 -8.13 -9.82
CA ALA A 105 -10.95 -7.61 -11.11
C ALA A 105 -11.10 -6.07 -11.23
N GLY A 106 -11.50 -5.39 -10.15
CA GLY A 106 -11.66 -3.94 -10.15
C GLY A 106 -10.37 -3.24 -10.55
N ARG A 107 -10.48 -2.29 -11.47
CA ARG A 107 -9.36 -1.52 -11.98
C ARG A 107 -9.82 -0.19 -12.56
N VAL A 108 -8.91 0.76 -12.65
CA VAL A 108 -9.11 2.01 -13.39
C VAL A 108 -7.93 2.20 -14.33
N THR A 109 -8.20 2.13 -15.62
CA THR A 109 -7.17 2.10 -16.67
C THR A 109 -6.78 3.47 -17.18
N ASP A 110 -7.68 4.45 -17.09
CA ASP A 110 -7.35 5.83 -17.46
C ASP A 110 -6.45 6.46 -16.41
N GLU A 111 -5.21 6.71 -16.77
CA GLU A 111 -4.22 7.36 -15.90
C GLU A 111 -4.60 8.78 -15.50
N ASN A 112 -5.57 9.38 -16.18
CA ASN A 112 -6.11 10.71 -15.87
C ASN A 112 -7.47 10.67 -15.17
N ALA A 113 -7.97 9.49 -14.84
CA ALA A 113 -9.27 9.35 -14.17
C ALA A 113 -9.32 10.18 -12.88
N PRO A 114 -10.44 10.86 -12.61
CA PRO A 114 -10.61 11.61 -11.36
C PRO A 114 -10.49 10.69 -10.15
N VAL A 115 -9.82 11.18 -9.12
CA VAL A 115 -9.66 10.48 -7.84
C VAL A 115 -10.38 11.28 -6.76
N LYS A 116 -11.30 10.64 -6.06
CA LYS A 116 -11.99 11.24 -4.92
C LYS A 116 -11.42 10.70 -3.62
N VAL A 117 -10.97 11.60 -2.76
CA VAL A 117 -10.53 11.30 -1.41
C VAL A 117 -11.76 11.21 -0.52
N LEU A 118 -11.96 10.04 0.11
CA LEU A 118 -13.17 9.77 0.91
C LEU A 118 -13.00 10.18 2.38
N VAL A 119 -11.76 10.20 2.87
CA VAL A 119 -11.42 10.55 4.27
C VAL A 119 -10.31 11.61 4.25
N PRO A 120 -10.64 12.87 3.93
CA PRO A 120 -9.61 13.90 3.69
C PRO A 120 -8.69 14.20 4.86
N ASP A 121 -9.11 13.96 6.08
CA ASP A 121 -8.33 14.17 7.30
C ASP A 121 -7.46 12.97 7.70
N HIS A 122 -7.55 11.87 6.96
CA HIS A 122 -6.68 10.71 7.21
C HIS A 122 -5.21 11.10 7.00
N PRO A 123 -4.31 10.70 7.91
CA PRO A 123 -2.90 11.11 7.82
C PRO A 123 -2.20 10.71 6.53
N VAL A 124 -2.65 9.67 5.83
CA VAL A 124 -2.09 9.31 4.53
C VAL A 124 -2.25 10.42 3.49
N PHE A 125 -3.20 11.34 3.69
CA PHE A 125 -3.44 12.47 2.78
C PHE A 125 -2.88 13.79 3.29
N THR A 126 -2.41 13.84 4.53
CA THR A 126 -2.01 15.10 5.16
C THR A 126 -0.59 15.11 5.70
N PHE A 127 0.03 13.95 5.92
CA PHE A 127 1.31 13.88 6.63
C PHE A 127 2.29 12.88 5.99
N PRO A 128 3.55 13.28 5.76
CA PRO A 128 4.07 14.66 5.91
C PRO A 128 3.84 15.52 4.67
N ASN A 129 3.23 14.97 3.62
CA ASN A 129 2.90 15.70 2.40
C ASN A 129 1.40 15.87 2.28
N THR A 130 0.96 17.04 1.82
CA THR A 130 -0.45 17.28 1.49
C THR A 130 -0.76 16.65 0.13
N ILE A 131 -1.67 15.70 0.11
CA ILE A 131 -2.15 15.07 -1.12
C ILE A 131 -3.27 15.93 -1.68
N GLY A 132 -3.14 16.31 -2.94
CA GLY A 132 -4.09 17.15 -3.63
C GLY A 132 -4.16 16.79 -5.11
N GLU A 133 -4.82 17.63 -5.90
CA GLU A 133 -5.00 17.38 -7.33
C GLU A 133 -3.68 17.12 -8.08
N SER A 134 -2.63 17.86 -7.73
CA SER A 134 -1.31 17.71 -8.37
C SER A 134 -0.69 16.32 -8.14
N THR A 135 -1.05 15.65 -7.05
CA THR A 135 -0.56 14.31 -6.74
C THR A 135 -0.95 13.29 -7.82
N TRP A 136 -2.09 13.50 -8.47
CA TRP A 136 -2.66 12.57 -9.44
C TRP A 136 -2.28 12.90 -10.89
N ARG A 137 -1.48 13.94 -11.11
CA ARG A 137 -1.07 14.36 -12.46
C ARG A 137 0.15 13.60 -12.93
N GLY A 138 0.20 13.36 -14.23
CA GLY A 138 1.37 12.76 -14.87
C GLY A 138 1.52 11.26 -14.64
N TRP A 139 0.51 10.60 -14.09
CA TRP A 139 0.51 9.16 -13.95
C TRP A 139 0.57 8.48 -15.31
N VAL A 140 1.18 7.31 -15.34
CA VAL A 140 1.37 6.53 -16.57
C VAL A 140 0.68 5.18 -16.44
N GLN A 141 0.18 4.71 -17.54
CA GLN A 141 -0.37 3.39 -17.83
C GLN A 141 -1.71 3.10 -17.15
N GLU A 142 -1.88 3.35 -15.84
CA GLU A 142 -3.16 3.19 -15.15
C GLU A 142 -3.11 3.73 -13.72
N ARG A 143 -4.29 3.95 -13.14
CA ARG A 143 -4.41 4.32 -11.72
C ARG A 143 -4.13 3.12 -10.82
N GLY A 144 -4.71 1.98 -11.15
CA GLY A 144 -4.54 0.77 -10.35
C GLY A 144 -5.35 -0.41 -10.85
N LEU A 145 -5.18 -1.57 -10.21
CA LEU A 145 -5.79 -2.83 -10.60
C LEU A 145 -5.87 -3.80 -9.42
N TYR A 146 -6.67 -4.83 -9.58
CA TYR A 146 -6.90 -5.85 -8.54
C TYR A 146 -7.26 -5.23 -7.19
N PHE A 147 -8.31 -4.41 -7.21
CA PHE A 147 -8.76 -3.71 -6.02
C PHE A 147 -9.35 -4.68 -4.98
N LEU A 148 -9.23 -4.31 -3.72
CA LEU A 148 -9.86 -5.02 -2.60
C LEU A 148 -11.32 -4.58 -2.50
N GLY A 149 -12.15 -5.10 -3.42
CA GLY A 149 -13.53 -4.66 -3.62
C GLY A 149 -14.54 -5.25 -2.65
N GLU A 150 -14.42 -6.55 -2.36
CA GLU A 150 -15.28 -7.24 -1.39
C GLU A 150 -14.55 -7.28 -0.05
N LYS A 151 -15.20 -6.77 1.01
CA LYS A 151 -14.53 -6.71 2.29
C LYS A 151 -15.49 -6.50 3.45
N ASP A 152 -15.06 -6.96 4.62
CA ASP A 152 -15.72 -6.71 5.89
C ASP A 152 -15.85 -5.19 6.13
N PRO A 153 -16.95 -4.72 6.75
CA PRO A 153 -17.16 -3.29 7.07
C PRO A 153 -16.09 -2.65 7.95
N LYS A 154 -15.25 -3.44 8.61
CA LYS A 154 -14.11 -2.91 9.39
C LYS A 154 -13.00 -2.33 8.52
N TYR A 155 -13.00 -2.64 7.23
CA TYR A 155 -12.13 -1.97 6.27
C TYR A 155 -12.74 -0.64 5.85
N VAL A 156 -11.91 0.38 5.70
CA VAL A 156 -12.31 1.72 5.27
C VAL A 156 -11.70 2.00 3.91
N ASP A 157 -12.55 2.32 2.93
CA ASP A 157 -12.09 2.83 1.65
C ASP A 157 -11.62 4.28 1.80
N LEU A 158 -10.40 4.55 1.40
CA LEU A 158 -9.81 5.88 1.48
C LEU A 158 -9.94 6.66 0.18
N LEU A 159 -10.07 5.96 -0.95
CA LEU A 159 -10.20 6.53 -2.29
C LEU A 159 -11.35 5.92 -3.06
N GLN A 160 -11.85 6.69 -4.00
CA GLN A 160 -12.83 6.29 -4.99
C GLN A 160 -12.39 6.81 -6.34
N MET A 161 -12.57 6.03 -7.39
CA MET A 161 -12.25 6.46 -8.75
C MET A 161 -13.13 5.74 -9.78
N GLU A 162 -13.16 6.25 -11.00
CA GLU A 162 -14.02 5.72 -12.06
C GLU A 162 -13.37 5.97 -13.41
N ASP A 163 -13.35 4.95 -14.25
CA ASP A 163 -12.98 5.09 -15.66
C ASP A 163 -14.08 5.81 -16.44
N PRO A 164 -13.71 6.68 -17.38
CA PRO A 164 -14.71 7.31 -18.27
C PRO A 164 -15.19 6.38 -19.39
N PHE A 165 -14.70 5.15 -19.45
CA PHE A 165 -14.93 4.22 -20.55
C PHE A 165 -16.21 3.40 -20.35
N PRO A 166 -17.04 3.23 -21.42
CA PRO A 166 -18.27 2.43 -21.30
C PRO A 166 -18.04 0.95 -21.03
N ASP A 167 -16.88 0.42 -21.35
CA ASP A 167 -16.51 -0.98 -21.12
C ASP A 167 -16.00 -1.27 -19.70
N ASN A 168 -15.81 -0.24 -18.89
CA ASN A 168 -15.46 -0.36 -17.48
C ASN A 168 -16.27 0.63 -16.64
N PRO A 169 -17.62 0.48 -16.62
CA PRO A 169 -18.49 1.47 -15.98
C PRO A 169 -18.50 1.34 -14.47
N GLY A 170 -18.86 2.43 -13.82
CA GLY A 170 -19.16 2.47 -12.40
C GLY A 170 -17.97 2.83 -11.52
N VAL A 171 -18.34 3.31 -10.34
CA VAL A 171 -17.40 3.70 -9.30
C VAL A 171 -16.64 2.48 -8.77
N LYS A 172 -15.33 2.63 -8.64
CA LYS A 172 -14.46 1.60 -8.08
C LYS A 172 -13.97 2.01 -6.69
N LEU A 173 -14.19 1.13 -5.74
CA LEU A 173 -13.63 1.17 -4.40
C LEU A 173 -12.53 0.10 -4.28
N GLY A 174 -11.74 0.16 -3.21
CA GLY A 174 -10.73 -0.85 -2.94
C GLY A 174 -9.34 -0.56 -3.47
N SER A 175 -9.11 0.63 -4.05
CA SER A 175 -7.79 1.03 -4.54
C SER A 175 -6.82 1.41 -3.42
N LEU A 176 -7.32 1.93 -2.33
CA LEU A 176 -6.57 2.21 -1.10
C LEU A 176 -7.51 1.99 0.08
N VAL A 177 -7.16 1.00 0.91
CA VAL A 177 -8.04 0.51 1.97
C VAL A 177 -7.24 0.38 3.26
N GLU A 178 -7.85 0.78 4.39
CA GLU A 178 -7.24 0.62 5.70
C GLU A 178 -8.13 -0.20 6.63
N ALA A 179 -7.51 -1.03 7.46
CA ALA A 179 -8.15 -1.64 8.62
C ALA A 179 -7.31 -1.34 9.86
N ARG A 180 -7.97 -0.94 10.94
CA ARG A 180 -7.34 -0.88 12.26
C ARG A 180 -7.38 -2.27 12.87
N THR A 181 -6.26 -2.68 13.48
CA THR A 181 -6.16 -3.98 14.14
C THR A 181 -5.24 -3.84 15.37
N GLY A 182 -5.77 -4.16 16.55
CA GLY A 182 -5.07 -3.89 17.79
C GLY A 182 -4.65 -2.44 17.91
N LYS A 183 -3.36 -2.20 18.11
CA LYS A 183 -2.78 -0.85 18.24
C LYS A 183 -2.28 -0.28 16.92
N GLY A 184 -2.26 -1.07 15.86
CA GLY A 184 -1.68 -0.68 14.58
C GLY A 184 -2.69 -0.65 13.45
N ARG A 185 -2.18 -0.76 12.24
CA ARG A 185 -2.99 -0.67 11.02
C ARG A 185 -2.46 -1.56 9.91
N TRP A 186 -3.36 -1.96 9.04
CA TRP A 186 -3.09 -2.76 7.87
C TRP A 186 -3.72 -2.05 6.65
N LEU A 187 -2.94 -1.88 5.58
CA LEU A 187 -3.43 -1.20 4.38
C LEU A 187 -3.22 -2.09 3.15
N TYR A 188 -4.18 -2.02 2.23
CA TYR A 188 -4.05 -2.58 0.90
C TYR A 188 -3.94 -1.46 -0.12
N VAL A 189 -2.96 -1.56 -1.02
CA VAL A 189 -2.66 -0.56 -2.03
C VAL A 189 -2.78 -1.19 -3.42
N GLY A 190 -3.94 -1.03 -4.04
CA GLY A 190 -4.17 -1.44 -5.42
C GLY A 190 -3.74 -0.38 -6.44
N LEU A 191 -3.30 0.79 -5.98
CA LEU A 191 -2.74 1.82 -6.85
C LEU A 191 -1.47 1.33 -7.53
N GLY A 192 -1.27 1.71 -8.78
CA GLY A 192 -0.12 1.31 -9.59
C GLY A 192 1.16 2.07 -9.25
N LEU A 193 1.51 2.19 -7.97
CA LEU A 193 2.67 2.96 -7.52
C LEU A 193 3.99 2.44 -8.10
N TRP A 194 4.13 1.13 -8.24
CA TRP A 194 5.33 0.52 -8.80
C TRP A 194 5.60 0.93 -10.26
N ARG A 195 4.55 1.31 -11.02
CA ARG A 195 4.68 1.81 -12.40
C ARG A 195 5.05 3.28 -12.42
N GLN A 196 4.59 4.03 -11.42
CA GLN A 196 4.81 5.47 -11.34
C GLN A 196 6.24 5.81 -10.91
N VAL A 197 6.85 4.97 -10.08
CA VAL A 197 8.19 5.19 -9.56
C VAL A 197 9.24 5.28 -10.67
N PRO A 198 9.34 4.33 -11.63
CA PRO A 198 10.29 4.46 -12.73
C PRO A 198 10.00 5.64 -13.65
N ALA A 199 8.75 6.09 -13.70
CA ALA A 199 8.35 7.26 -14.50
C ALA A 199 8.54 8.58 -13.74
N GLU A 200 9.09 8.53 -12.53
CA GLU A 200 9.39 9.71 -11.70
C GLU A 200 8.17 10.59 -11.42
N VAL A 201 7.00 9.97 -11.24
CA VAL A 201 5.76 10.68 -10.91
C VAL A 201 5.81 11.13 -9.45
N GLU A 202 5.94 12.42 -9.23
CA GLU A 202 6.12 13.00 -7.89
C GLU A 202 4.98 12.62 -6.92
N GLY A 203 3.75 12.61 -7.40
CA GLY A 203 2.59 12.24 -6.59
C GLY A 203 2.67 10.81 -6.03
N ALA A 204 3.26 9.88 -6.76
CA ALA A 204 3.47 8.52 -6.28
C ALA A 204 4.49 8.49 -5.14
N TYR A 205 5.56 9.28 -5.25
CA TYR A 205 6.53 9.43 -4.17
C TYR A 205 5.91 10.07 -2.93
N GLN A 206 5.03 11.06 -3.11
CA GLN A 206 4.28 11.66 -2.00
C GLN A 206 3.43 10.61 -1.27
N LEU A 207 2.70 9.78 -2.02
CA LEU A 207 1.87 8.72 -1.44
C LEU A 207 2.71 7.66 -0.72
N LEU A 208 3.81 7.23 -1.32
CA LEU A 208 4.73 6.28 -0.69
C LEU A 208 5.31 6.85 0.61
N ALA A 209 5.75 8.10 0.58
CA ALA A 209 6.29 8.78 1.76
C ALA A 209 5.26 8.87 2.88
N ASN A 210 4.01 9.23 2.55
CA ASN A 210 2.93 9.31 3.53
C ASN A 210 2.56 7.92 4.08
N LEU A 211 2.51 6.91 3.24
CA LEU A 211 2.23 5.54 3.66
C LEU A 211 3.25 5.06 4.71
N ILE A 212 4.54 5.18 4.42
CA ILE A 212 5.56 4.72 5.37
C ILE A 212 5.72 5.64 6.58
N SER A 213 5.21 6.86 6.51
CA SER A 213 5.26 7.83 7.61
C SER A 213 4.08 7.70 8.58
N LEU A 214 3.07 6.85 8.27
CA LEU A 214 1.90 6.67 9.12
C LEU A 214 2.24 6.39 10.60
N PRO A 215 3.24 5.57 10.94
CA PRO A 215 3.60 5.35 12.35
C PRO A 215 4.00 6.61 13.12
N LYS A 216 4.45 7.64 12.42
CA LYS A 216 4.90 8.91 13.00
C LYS A 216 3.90 10.04 12.84
N ALA A 217 2.72 9.76 12.29
CA ALA A 217 1.69 10.78 12.11
C ALA A 217 1.22 11.34 13.45
N PRO A 218 0.90 12.65 13.53
CA PRO A 218 0.30 13.23 14.73
C PRO A 218 -1.02 12.54 15.09
N LYS A 219 -1.26 12.37 16.40
CA LYS A 219 -2.51 11.80 16.91
C LYS A 219 -3.62 12.85 16.93
#